data_37b40a5f43ec9401b34be5021cfd68c0
#
_entry.id   37b40a5f43ec9401b34be5021cfd68c0
#
_cell.length_a   1.000
_cell.length_b   1.000
_cell.length_c   1.000
_cell.angle_alpha   90.00
_cell.angle_beta   90.00
_cell.angle_gamma   90.00
#
_symmetry.space_group_name_H-M   'P 1'
#
loop_
_entity.id
_entity.type
_entity.pdbx_description
1 polymer ?
#
loop_
_entity_poly.entity_id
_entity_poly.type
_entity_poly.pdbx_seq_one_letter_code
_entity_poly.pdbx_strand_id
1 'polypeptide(L)'
;MYAVGGVDGLYLRIRNQSRAWVLCVAMGTRINNLGRTVPRRLNMGLGPYPEVSLAEARDKARELRKQIRNGINPLQEKHEQKARQEILARKKKTFAECCEEVLEVKDSEMKNKKHLAQWRSTLETYAYPFIGKKAVSEITKVDLLAILEPIWLTKNETASRLRGRIETVIDYAKAKEYFEGDNPAAWKGMLKPLLPQPSKVQVTKHHAALPYNQIGTFMKELRERSGVSPRALEFAILTAARSGEIRGAEWSEIDLEGKTWTIPASRMKAAKEHRVPLSDAAVALLKALPRFKGINFVFPATRKGQLSDTALLAVLKRMGYTDLTQHGFRSTFRDWAGETTNYPREVIEHALAHQLADKAEAAYQRGTLWPKRMALMDEWTGFCLANV
;
A
#
# COMPACT_ATOMS: atom_id res chain seq x y z
N MET A 1 3.58 10.04 56.68
CA MET A 1 2.73 11.24 56.52
C MET A 1 2.64 11.96 57.82
N TYR A 2 2.84 13.26 57.83
CA TYR A 2 2.82 14.14 59.01
C TYR A 2 1.57 15.02 58.93
N ALA A 3 0.72 14.97 59.93
CA ALA A 3 -0.48 15.82 59.96
C ALA A 3 -0.09 17.29 60.10
N VAL A 4 -0.74 18.15 59.37
CA VAL A 4 -0.48 19.59 59.37
C VAL A 4 -1.72 20.33 59.81
N GLY A 5 -1.64 21.05 60.92
CA GLY A 5 -2.79 21.75 61.50
C GLY A 5 -3.42 22.80 60.58
N GLY A 6 -4.68 23.17 60.88
CA GLY A 6 -5.44 24.22 60.18
C GLY A 6 -6.40 23.77 59.12
N VAL A 7 -6.27 22.53 58.57
CA VAL A 7 -7.27 21.85 57.70
C VAL A 7 -7.25 20.35 58.01
N ASP A 8 -8.40 19.79 58.38
CA ASP A 8 -8.51 18.35 58.64
C ASP A 8 -8.17 17.53 57.40
N GLY A 9 -7.34 16.49 57.63
CA GLY A 9 -6.93 15.58 56.54
C GLY A 9 -5.81 16.12 55.65
N LEU A 10 -5.22 17.27 55.97
CA LEU A 10 -4.03 17.75 55.29
C LEU A 10 -2.77 17.15 55.88
N TYR A 11 -1.93 16.54 55.04
CA TYR A 11 -0.68 15.90 55.43
C TYR A 11 0.49 16.36 54.54
N LEU A 12 1.69 16.43 55.15
CA LEU A 12 2.94 16.42 54.40
C LEU A 12 3.40 14.96 54.30
N ARG A 13 3.44 14.45 53.03
CA ARG A 13 3.96 13.13 52.75
C ARG A 13 5.42 13.22 52.36
N ILE A 14 6.27 12.54 53.13
CA ILE A 14 7.69 12.37 52.82
C ILE A 14 7.88 10.93 52.34
N ARG A 15 8.47 10.73 51.18
CA ARG A 15 8.78 9.42 50.61
C ARG A 15 10.13 9.52 49.89
N ASN A 16 11.13 8.84 50.42
CA ASN A 16 12.52 8.97 50.01
C ASN A 16 12.95 10.44 50.08
N GLN A 17 13.37 11.04 48.95
CA GLN A 17 13.77 12.46 48.87
C GLN A 17 12.62 13.41 48.47
N SER A 18 11.42 12.89 48.13
CA SER A 18 10.30 13.73 47.72
C SER A 18 9.39 14.13 48.87
N ARG A 19 8.98 15.39 48.89
CA ARG A 19 8.04 15.96 49.86
C ARG A 19 6.85 16.53 49.12
N ALA A 20 5.62 16.15 49.48
CA ALA A 20 4.43 16.62 48.81
C ALA A 20 3.25 16.77 49.77
N TRP A 21 2.42 17.78 49.53
CA TRP A 21 1.17 17.99 50.25
C TRP A 21 0.10 17.02 49.74
N VAL A 22 -0.61 16.39 50.66
CA VAL A 22 -1.67 15.42 50.36
C VAL A 22 -2.87 15.70 51.24
N LEU A 23 -4.05 15.81 50.63
CA LEU A 23 -5.33 15.83 51.33
C LEU A 23 -5.92 14.42 51.34
N CYS A 24 -6.21 13.91 52.55
CA CYS A 24 -6.88 12.63 52.75
C CYS A 24 -8.28 12.86 53.30
N VAL A 25 -9.32 12.56 52.52
CA VAL A 25 -10.72 12.76 52.93
C VAL A 25 -11.52 11.46 52.76
N ALA A 26 -12.41 11.17 53.69
CA ALA A 26 -13.37 10.08 53.52
C ALA A 26 -14.50 10.53 52.58
N MET A 27 -14.79 9.72 51.55
CA MET A 27 -15.89 9.94 50.63
C MET A 27 -16.60 8.62 50.34
N GLY A 28 -17.80 8.44 50.88
CA GLY A 28 -18.54 7.19 50.78
C GLY A 28 -17.93 6.06 51.59
N THR A 29 -18.40 4.84 51.37
CA THR A 29 -17.98 3.64 52.06
C THR A 29 -17.53 2.57 51.05
N ARG A 30 -16.72 1.61 51.51
CA ARG A 30 -16.35 0.40 50.76
C ARG A 30 -16.41 -0.82 51.68
N ILE A 31 -16.66 -1.98 51.10
CA ILE A 31 -16.55 -3.23 51.83
C ILE A 31 -15.07 -3.66 51.80
N ASN A 32 -14.50 -3.95 52.97
CA ASN A 32 -13.13 -4.47 53.08
C ASN A 32 -13.09 -6.00 52.86
N ASN A 33 -11.87 -6.57 52.81
CA ASN A 33 -11.67 -8.02 52.62
C ASN A 33 -12.27 -8.91 53.72
N LEU A 34 -12.73 -8.31 54.82
CA LEU A 34 -13.39 -8.98 55.96
C LEU A 34 -14.91 -8.79 55.92
N GLY A 35 -15.49 -8.30 54.82
CA GLY A 35 -16.93 -8.07 54.68
C GLY A 35 -17.48 -6.87 55.48
N ARG A 36 -16.62 -6.03 56.07
CA ARG A 36 -17.05 -4.87 56.88
C ARG A 36 -17.11 -3.60 56.02
N THR A 37 -18.12 -2.81 56.22
CA THR A 37 -18.25 -1.48 55.61
C THR A 37 -17.28 -0.52 56.30
N VAL A 38 -16.35 0.04 55.52
CA VAL A 38 -15.33 1.00 56.02
C VAL A 38 -15.37 2.27 55.15
N PRO A 39 -15.00 3.44 55.69
CA PRO A 39 -14.93 4.66 54.94
C PRO A 39 -13.96 4.50 53.76
N ARG A 40 -14.38 4.92 52.54
CA ARG A 40 -13.50 5.02 51.38
C ARG A 40 -12.71 6.32 51.50
N ARG A 41 -11.37 6.23 51.61
CA ARG A 41 -10.47 7.37 51.72
C ARG A 41 -9.94 7.76 50.34
N LEU A 42 -10.07 9.03 49.94
CA LEU A 42 -9.47 9.63 48.79
C LEU A 42 -8.21 10.38 49.19
N ASN A 43 -7.09 10.11 48.49
CA ASN A 43 -5.82 10.80 48.69
C ASN A 43 -5.56 11.69 47.48
N MET A 44 -5.54 13.01 47.64
CA MET A 44 -5.37 13.99 46.61
C MET A 44 -4.06 14.76 46.79
N GLY A 45 -3.15 14.72 45.81
CA GLY A 45 -1.93 15.52 45.81
C GLY A 45 -2.24 17.00 45.56
N LEU A 46 -1.67 17.88 46.41
CA LEU A 46 -1.85 19.34 46.31
C LEU A 46 -0.63 20.05 45.73
N GLY A 47 0.49 19.34 45.58
CA GLY A 47 1.73 19.83 44.99
C GLY A 47 2.96 19.50 45.83
N PRO A 48 4.18 19.66 45.28
CA PRO A 48 5.42 19.39 45.98
C PRO A 48 5.78 20.54 46.94
N TYR A 49 6.46 20.17 48.04
CA TYR A 49 7.09 21.12 48.96
C TYR A 49 8.58 21.23 48.59
N PRO A 50 9.19 22.44 48.54
CA PRO A 50 8.66 23.74 48.97
C PRO A 50 7.95 24.56 47.87
N GLU A 51 7.81 24.09 46.63
CA GLU A 51 7.19 24.81 45.52
C GLU A 51 5.77 25.29 45.85
N VAL A 52 5.00 24.46 46.57
CA VAL A 52 3.71 24.86 47.15
C VAL A 52 3.94 25.14 48.63
N SER A 53 3.66 26.36 49.05
CA SER A 53 3.74 26.78 50.44
C SER A 53 2.63 26.11 51.28
N LEU A 54 2.81 26.13 52.61
CA LEU A 54 1.80 25.62 53.54
C LEU A 54 0.47 26.39 53.42
N ALA A 55 0.53 27.71 53.22
CA ALA A 55 -0.66 28.56 53.06
C ALA A 55 -1.45 28.12 51.82
N GLU A 56 -0.80 28.02 50.69
CA GLU A 56 -1.41 27.58 49.43
C GLU A 56 -1.97 26.14 49.51
N ALA A 57 -1.25 25.23 50.20
CA ALA A 57 -1.74 23.87 50.42
C ALA A 57 -3.01 23.82 51.28
N ARG A 58 -3.12 24.72 52.30
CA ARG A 58 -4.33 24.88 53.11
C ARG A 58 -5.48 25.42 52.29
N ASP A 59 -5.28 26.40 51.42
CA ASP A 59 -6.32 26.97 50.61
C ASP A 59 -6.84 25.96 49.57
N LYS A 60 -5.95 25.26 48.88
CA LYS A 60 -6.30 24.13 47.99
C LYS A 60 -7.08 23.03 48.72
N ALA A 61 -6.65 22.72 49.93
CA ALA A 61 -7.34 21.70 50.74
C ALA A 61 -8.76 22.14 51.15
N ARG A 62 -8.95 23.41 51.54
CA ARG A 62 -10.27 23.97 51.87
C ARG A 62 -11.22 23.92 50.66
N GLU A 63 -10.72 24.30 49.49
CA GLU A 63 -11.52 24.31 48.25
C GLU A 63 -11.96 22.89 47.87
N LEU A 64 -11.05 21.93 47.86
CA LEU A 64 -11.38 20.53 47.58
C LEU A 64 -12.35 19.93 48.60
N ARG A 65 -12.20 20.27 49.90
CA ARG A 65 -13.18 19.84 50.94
C ARG A 65 -14.55 20.46 50.72
N LYS A 66 -14.65 21.69 50.20
CA LYS A 66 -15.91 22.32 49.85
C LYS A 66 -16.59 21.60 48.68
N GLN A 67 -15.83 21.23 47.66
CA GLN A 67 -16.34 20.43 46.52
C GLN A 67 -16.87 19.06 46.97
N ILE A 68 -16.10 18.37 47.81
CA ILE A 68 -16.52 17.07 48.38
C ILE A 68 -17.79 17.17 49.25
N ARG A 69 -17.92 18.21 50.05
CA ARG A 69 -19.17 18.46 50.83
C ARG A 69 -20.36 18.71 49.93
N ASN A 70 -20.15 19.29 48.74
CA ASN A 70 -21.20 19.49 47.75
C ASN A 70 -21.48 18.25 46.88
N GLY A 71 -20.94 17.08 47.27
CA GLY A 71 -21.14 15.80 46.59
C GLY A 71 -20.28 15.59 45.34
N ILE A 72 -19.36 16.53 45.01
CA ILE A 72 -18.49 16.45 43.82
C ILE A 72 -17.25 15.61 44.19
N ASN A 73 -16.92 14.62 43.34
CA ASN A 73 -15.67 13.88 43.44
C ASN A 73 -14.57 14.52 42.58
N PRO A 74 -13.59 15.25 43.14
CA PRO A 74 -12.62 15.99 42.35
C PRO A 74 -11.70 15.11 41.48
N LEU A 75 -11.45 13.85 41.90
CA LEU A 75 -10.67 12.90 41.13
C LEU A 75 -11.43 12.40 39.90
N GLN A 76 -12.71 12.12 40.07
CA GLN A 76 -13.57 11.68 38.97
C GLN A 76 -13.74 12.82 37.95
N GLU A 77 -14.02 14.03 38.42
CA GLU A 77 -14.15 15.22 37.54
C GLU A 77 -12.87 15.48 36.74
N LYS A 78 -11.69 15.37 37.39
CA LYS A 78 -10.40 15.48 36.70
C LYS A 78 -10.21 14.39 35.64
N HIS A 79 -10.60 13.15 35.92
CA HIS A 79 -10.56 12.06 34.95
C HIS A 79 -11.50 12.29 33.79
N GLU A 80 -12.72 12.75 34.04
CA GLU A 80 -13.71 13.08 33.00
C GLU A 80 -13.25 14.24 32.13
N GLN A 81 -12.71 15.31 32.73
CA GLN A 81 -12.13 16.43 31.99
C GLN A 81 -10.97 16.01 31.10
N LYS A 82 -10.07 15.16 31.63
CA LYS A 82 -8.96 14.62 30.84
C LYS A 82 -9.45 13.76 29.68
N ALA A 83 -10.41 12.88 29.94
CA ALA A 83 -11.03 12.06 28.89
C ALA A 83 -11.72 12.91 27.82
N ARG A 84 -12.45 13.97 28.21
CA ARG A 84 -13.05 14.93 27.27
C ARG A 84 -11.99 15.65 26.43
N GLN A 85 -10.88 16.08 27.04
CA GLN A 85 -9.79 16.71 26.32
C GLN A 85 -9.11 15.76 25.33
N GLU A 86 -8.94 14.50 25.69
CA GLU A 86 -8.39 13.48 24.79
C GLU A 86 -9.32 13.20 23.60
N ILE A 87 -10.63 13.11 23.82
CA ILE A 87 -11.63 12.97 22.75
C ILE A 87 -11.61 14.19 21.83
N LEU A 88 -11.56 15.41 22.38
CA LEU A 88 -11.47 16.63 21.58
C LEU A 88 -10.16 16.74 20.81
N ALA A 89 -9.05 16.28 21.37
CA ALA A 89 -7.75 16.24 20.68
C ALA A 89 -7.77 15.22 19.52
N ARG A 90 -8.37 14.05 19.71
CA ARG A 90 -8.57 13.04 18.65
C ARG A 90 -9.41 13.59 17.50
N LYS A 91 -10.49 14.31 17.78
CA LYS A 91 -11.36 14.95 16.76
C LYS A 91 -10.68 16.08 15.97
N LYS A 92 -9.53 16.59 16.43
CA LYS A 92 -8.75 17.62 15.72
C LYS A 92 -7.69 17.07 14.76
N LYS A 93 -7.54 15.74 14.64
CA LYS A 93 -6.60 15.13 13.66
C LYS A 93 -6.96 15.59 12.26
N THR A 94 -5.97 16.13 11.54
CA THR A 94 -6.17 16.54 10.15
C THR A 94 -6.14 15.36 9.20
N PHE A 95 -6.71 15.54 8.01
CA PHE A 95 -6.66 14.52 6.97
C PHE A 95 -5.22 14.16 6.59
N ALA A 96 -4.32 15.14 6.47
CA ALA A 96 -2.92 14.90 6.14
C ALA A 96 -2.20 14.05 7.21
N GLU A 97 -2.43 14.31 8.50
CA GLU A 97 -1.88 13.49 9.58
C GLU A 97 -2.40 12.05 9.54
N CYS A 98 -3.70 11.86 9.27
CA CYS A 98 -4.26 10.53 9.08
C CYS A 98 -3.67 9.80 7.85
N CYS A 99 -3.38 10.55 6.77
CA CYS A 99 -2.70 10.00 5.59
C CYS A 99 -1.30 9.49 5.92
N GLU A 100 -0.51 10.22 6.70
CA GLU A 100 0.84 9.78 7.10
C GLU A 100 0.78 8.49 7.92
N GLU A 101 -0.12 8.42 8.90
CA GLU A 101 -0.32 7.19 9.70
C GLU A 101 -0.72 5.99 8.81
N VAL A 102 -1.60 6.19 7.83
CA VAL A 102 -1.97 5.14 6.86
C VAL A 102 -0.79 4.73 5.99
N LEU A 103 0.02 5.70 5.54
CA LEU A 103 1.19 5.42 4.71
C LEU A 103 2.27 4.65 5.48
N GLU A 104 2.45 4.91 6.77
CA GLU A 104 3.35 4.13 7.65
C GLU A 104 2.88 2.68 7.77
N VAL A 105 1.58 2.44 8.01
CA VAL A 105 1.02 1.08 8.03
C VAL A 105 1.24 0.39 6.69
N LYS A 106 0.96 1.08 5.58
CA LYS A 106 1.13 0.51 4.23
C LYS A 106 2.60 0.29 3.85
N ASP A 107 3.55 1.06 4.36
CA ASP A 107 4.98 0.84 4.11
C ASP A 107 5.45 -0.50 4.71
N SER A 108 4.89 -0.89 5.86
CA SER A 108 5.17 -2.19 6.47
C SER A 108 4.57 -3.38 5.71
N GLU A 109 3.45 -3.17 5.01
CA GLU A 109 2.73 -4.21 4.26
C GLU A 109 3.18 -4.34 2.80
N MET A 110 3.55 -3.22 2.17
CA MET A 110 3.80 -3.13 0.73
C MET A 110 5.24 -3.40 0.36
N LYS A 111 5.50 -4.46 -0.39
CA LYS A 111 6.81 -4.75 -0.99
C LYS A 111 7.22 -3.70 -2.05
N ASN A 112 6.29 -3.00 -2.67
CA ASN A 112 6.54 -2.08 -3.78
C ASN A 112 6.52 -0.60 -3.34
N LYS A 113 7.70 -0.07 -3.02
CA LYS A 113 7.92 1.34 -2.65
C LYS A 113 7.38 2.35 -3.67
N LYS A 114 7.36 1.99 -4.96
CA LYS A 114 6.82 2.85 -6.03
C LYS A 114 5.31 3.03 -5.89
N HIS A 115 4.59 1.99 -5.45
CA HIS A 115 3.16 2.09 -5.22
C HIS A 115 2.83 3.01 -4.04
N LEU A 116 3.63 2.96 -2.98
CA LEU A 116 3.51 3.88 -1.84
C LEU A 116 3.77 5.34 -2.25
N ALA A 117 4.81 5.58 -3.05
CA ALA A 117 5.10 6.91 -3.59
C ALA A 117 3.94 7.44 -4.46
N GLN A 118 3.27 6.58 -5.25
CA GLN A 118 2.07 6.95 -6.00
C GLN A 118 0.87 7.28 -5.11
N TRP A 119 0.71 6.59 -3.96
CA TRP A 119 -0.31 6.94 -2.98
C TRP A 119 -0.09 8.36 -2.46
N ARG A 120 1.12 8.63 -1.97
CA ARG A 120 1.52 9.95 -1.45
C ARG A 120 1.31 11.04 -2.47
N SER A 121 1.96 10.94 -3.62
CA SER A 121 1.89 11.96 -4.69
C SER A 121 0.46 12.26 -5.15
N THR A 122 -0.41 11.24 -5.23
CA THR A 122 -1.80 11.47 -5.66
C THR A 122 -2.61 12.19 -4.59
N LEU A 123 -2.42 11.85 -3.31
CA LEU A 123 -3.10 12.52 -2.20
C LEU A 123 -2.61 13.98 -2.05
N GLU A 124 -1.30 14.20 -2.14
CA GLU A 124 -0.69 15.54 -2.11
C GLU A 124 -1.16 16.44 -3.25
N THR A 125 -1.24 15.87 -4.47
CA THR A 125 -1.60 16.64 -5.65
C THR A 125 -3.07 17.03 -5.68
N TYR A 126 -3.97 16.11 -5.31
CA TYR A 126 -5.41 16.29 -5.55
C TYR A 126 -6.23 16.46 -4.28
N ALA A 127 -5.87 15.85 -3.16
CA ALA A 127 -6.67 15.90 -1.93
C ALA A 127 -6.18 16.98 -0.96
N TYR A 128 -4.88 17.10 -0.72
CA TYR A 128 -4.33 18.03 0.27
C TYR A 128 -4.68 19.49 0.01
N PRO A 129 -4.73 20.02 -1.22
CA PRO A 129 -5.14 21.41 -1.46
C PRO A 129 -6.53 21.74 -0.92
N PHE A 130 -7.42 20.76 -0.83
CA PHE A 130 -8.81 20.95 -0.41
C PHE A 130 -9.05 20.55 1.05
N ILE A 131 -8.56 19.37 1.45
CA ILE A 131 -8.89 18.76 2.75
C ILE A 131 -7.68 18.46 3.62
N GLY A 132 -6.45 18.68 3.16
CA GLY A 132 -5.24 18.27 3.87
C GLY A 132 -5.15 18.84 5.29
N LYS A 133 -5.49 20.13 5.47
CA LYS A 133 -5.46 20.83 6.75
C LYS A 133 -6.78 20.76 7.53
N LYS A 134 -7.83 20.20 6.91
CA LYS A 134 -9.15 20.07 7.52
C LYS A 134 -9.13 18.95 8.54
N ALA A 135 -9.83 19.11 9.66
CA ALA A 135 -10.02 18.01 10.59
C ALA A 135 -10.74 16.86 9.87
N VAL A 136 -10.25 15.62 10.03
CA VAL A 136 -10.82 14.47 9.32
C VAL A 136 -12.30 14.30 9.65
N SER A 137 -12.71 14.62 10.88
CA SER A 137 -14.10 14.58 11.37
C SER A 137 -15.04 15.56 10.67
N GLU A 138 -14.51 16.58 9.99
CA GLU A 138 -15.30 17.62 9.32
C GLU A 138 -15.39 17.41 7.80
N ILE A 139 -14.79 16.35 7.28
CA ILE A 139 -14.81 16.06 5.84
C ILE A 139 -16.20 15.58 5.43
N THR A 140 -16.74 16.22 4.41
CA THR A 140 -18.09 15.98 3.89
C THR A 140 -18.09 15.45 2.46
N LYS A 141 -19.23 15.00 1.97
CA LYS A 141 -19.41 14.65 0.55
C LYS A 141 -19.14 15.82 -0.39
N VAL A 142 -19.43 17.04 0.03
CA VAL A 142 -19.20 18.25 -0.77
C VAL A 142 -17.71 18.46 -1.02
N ASP A 143 -16.89 18.27 0.02
CA ASP A 143 -15.43 18.35 -0.13
C ASP A 143 -14.91 17.32 -1.14
N LEU A 144 -15.45 16.10 -1.11
CA LEU A 144 -15.02 15.04 -2.02
C LEU A 144 -15.46 15.28 -3.46
N LEU A 145 -16.67 15.81 -3.66
CA LEU A 145 -17.13 16.21 -5.00
C LEU A 145 -16.26 17.32 -5.56
N ALA A 146 -15.92 18.33 -4.77
CA ALA A 146 -15.01 19.40 -5.20
C ALA A 146 -13.63 18.87 -5.66
N ILE A 147 -13.13 17.77 -5.07
CA ILE A 147 -11.88 17.12 -5.47
C ILE A 147 -12.08 16.25 -6.72
N LEU A 148 -13.16 15.48 -6.77
CA LEU A 148 -13.30 14.41 -7.76
C LEU A 148 -13.94 14.88 -9.08
N GLU A 149 -14.95 15.74 -9.06
CA GLU A 149 -15.68 16.18 -10.25
C GLU A 149 -14.77 16.77 -11.34
N PRO A 150 -13.78 17.64 -11.04
CA PRO A 150 -12.93 18.23 -12.06
C PRO A 150 -12.10 17.21 -12.85
N ILE A 151 -11.83 16.04 -12.25
CA ILE A 151 -10.98 15.01 -12.82
C ILE A 151 -11.75 13.72 -13.17
N TRP A 152 -13.03 13.63 -12.80
CA TRP A 152 -13.80 12.39 -12.94
C TRP A 152 -13.98 11.95 -14.38
N LEU A 153 -14.26 12.87 -15.28
CA LEU A 153 -14.47 12.58 -16.71
C LEU A 153 -13.15 12.55 -17.50
N THR A 154 -12.17 13.36 -17.10
CA THR A 154 -10.92 13.54 -17.88
C THR A 154 -9.79 12.59 -17.45
N LYS A 155 -9.74 12.23 -16.16
CA LYS A 155 -8.71 11.37 -15.56
C LYS A 155 -9.36 10.29 -14.70
N ASN A 156 -10.35 9.59 -15.23
CA ASN A 156 -11.25 8.71 -14.48
C ASN A 156 -10.54 7.66 -13.63
N GLU A 157 -9.51 7.00 -14.18
CA GLU A 157 -8.71 6.01 -13.45
C GLU A 157 -8.00 6.64 -12.22
N THR A 158 -7.44 7.82 -12.39
CA THR A 158 -6.80 8.58 -11.30
C THR A 158 -7.84 8.98 -10.26
N ALA A 159 -8.98 9.50 -10.67
CA ALA A 159 -10.07 9.92 -9.80
C ALA A 159 -10.64 8.74 -8.99
N SER A 160 -10.87 7.60 -9.63
CA SER A 160 -11.35 6.38 -8.99
C SER A 160 -10.37 5.86 -7.94
N ARG A 161 -9.07 5.84 -8.26
CA ARG A 161 -8.02 5.44 -7.32
C ARG A 161 -7.86 6.43 -6.17
N LEU A 162 -7.93 7.73 -6.46
CA LEU A 162 -7.89 8.79 -5.45
C LEU A 162 -9.05 8.64 -4.47
N ARG A 163 -10.28 8.46 -4.98
CA ARG A 163 -11.45 8.19 -4.14
C ARG A 163 -11.22 7.02 -3.19
N GLY A 164 -10.75 5.87 -3.71
CA GLY A 164 -10.47 4.69 -2.89
C GLY A 164 -9.37 4.91 -1.85
N ARG A 165 -8.38 5.78 -2.14
CA ARG A 165 -7.34 6.17 -1.19
C ARG A 165 -7.90 7.04 -0.08
N ILE A 166 -8.74 8.04 -0.41
CA ILE A 166 -9.43 8.87 0.57
C ILE A 166 -10.35 8.01 1.43
N GLU A 167 -11.12 7.08 0.83
CA GLU A 167 -11.96 6.12 1.54
C GLU A 167 -11.15 5.34 2.58
N THR A 168 -9.99 4.79 2.20
CA THR A 168 -9.11 4.06 3.11
C THR A 168 -8.61 4.92 4.27
N VAL A 169 -8.26 6.19 4.03
CA VAL A 169 -7.80 7.11 5.08
C VAL A 169 -8.93 7.42 6.07
N ILE A 170 -10.14 7.67 5.58
CA ILE A 170 -11.29 7.94 6.45
C ILE A 170 -11.71 6.67 7.21
N ASP A 171 -11.64 5.48 6.60
CA ASP A 171 -11.90 4.21 7.30
C ASP A 171 -10.87 3.96 8.41
N TYR A 172 -9.60 4.30 8.18
CA TYR A 172 -8.58 4.29 9.22
C TYR A 172 -8.92 5.28 10.34
N ALA A 173 -9.32 6.50 9.99
CA ALA A 173 -9.71 7.51 10.96
C ALA A 173 -10.94 7.06 11.79
N LYS A 174 -11.89 6.34 11.19
CA LYS A 174 -13.02 5.70 11.90
C LYS A 174 -12.53 4.64 12.89
N ALA A 175 -11.64 3.75 12.45
CA ALA A 175 -11.08 2.71 13.31
C ALA A 175 -10.29 3.28 14.50
N LYS A 176 -9.71 4.49 14.35
CA LYS A 176 -9.01 5.24 15.39
C LYS A 176 -9.90 6.19 16.19
N GLU A 177 -11.21 6.19 15.94
CA GLU A 177 -12.18 7.07 16.58
C GLU A 177 -11.94 8.59 16.34
N TYR A 178 -11.23 8.93 15.23
CA TYR A 178 -11.04 10.31 14.79
C TYR A 178 -12.22 10.81 13.94
N PHE A 179 -13.02 9.90 13.39
CA PHE A 179 -14.17 10.18 12.52
C PHE A 179 -15.40 9.36 12.99
N GLU A 180 -16.55 10.02 13.07
CA GLU A 180 -17.85 9.39 13.41
C GLU A 180 -18.79 9.45 12.20
N GLY A 181 -19.69 8.46 12.09
CA GLY A 181 -20.69 8.39 11.03
C GLY A 181 -20.21 7.60 9.79
N ASP A 182 -20.93 7.77 8.69
CA ASP A 182 -20.66 7.07 7.44
C ASP A 182 -19.49 7.72 6.68
N ASN A 183 -18.66 6.88 6.05
CA ASN A 183 -17.53 7.35 5.26
C ASN A 183 -18.04 8.09 3.99
N PRO A 184 -17.83 9.42 3.88
CA PRO A 184 -18.32 10.19 2.73
C PRO A 184 -17.66 9.81 1.40
N ALA A 185 -16.49 9.13 1.44
CA ALA A 185 -15.77 8.63 0.26
C ALA A 185 -16.26 7.24 -0.22
N ALA A 186 -17.16 6.60 0.53
CA ALA A 186 -17.69 5.30 0.16
C ALA A 186 -18.42 5.38 -1.19
N TRP A 187 -18.04 4.44 -2.10
CA TRP A 187 -18.71 4.41 -3.41
C TRP A 187 -20.17 4.01 -3.29
N LYS A 188 -20.43 2.88 -2.64
CA LYS A 188 -21.77 2.32 -2.48
C LYS A 188 -22.57 3.12 -1.43
N GLY A 189 -23.70 3.64 -1.82
CA GLY A 189 -24.58 4.40 -0.93
C GLY A 189 -24.25 5.90 -0.79
N MET A 190 -23.01 6.33 -1.10
CA MET A 190 -22.59 7.74 -0.95
C MET A 190 -22.33 8.43 -2.30
N LEU A 191 -21.30 8.03 -3.04
CA LEU A 191 -20.88 8.73 -4.26
C LEU A 191 -21.48 8.15 -5.54
N LYS A 192 -21.90 6.87 -5.54
CA LYS A 192 -22.50 6.21 -6.71
C LYS A 192 -23.72 6.94 -7.30
N PRO A 193 -24.62 7.56 -6.52
CA PRO A 193 -25.72 8.34 -7.09
C PRO A 193 -25.30 9.69 -7.67
N LEU A 194 -24.14 10.21 -7.29
CA LEU A 194 -23.67 11.57 -7.60
C LEU A 194 -22.66 11.60 -8.75
N LEU A 195 -21.92 10.51 -8.96
CA LEU A 195 -20.87 10.41 -9.99
C LEU A 195 -21.18 9.27 -10.96
N PRO A 196 -20.98 9.46 -12.29
CA PRO A 196 -21.10 8.37 -13.25
C PRO A 196 -20.22 7.18 -12.89
N GLN A 197 -20.68 5.97 -13.20
CA GLN A 197 -19.88 4.76 -12.94
C GLN A 197 -18.56 4.82 -13.73
N PRO A 198 -17.39 4.56 -13.10
CA PRO A 198 -16.09 4.61 -13.78
C PRO A 198 -16.03 3.79 -15.07
N SER A 199 -16.60 2.59 -15.09
CA SER A 199 -16.65 1.71 -16.25
C SER A 199 -17.49 2.26 -17.43
N LYS A 200 -18.40 3.20 -17.16
CA LYS A 200 -19.20 3.89 -18.20
C LYS A 200 -18.52 5.15 -18.70
N VAL A 201 -17.68 5.77 -17.87
CA VAL A 201 -16.91 6.98 -18.26
C VAL A 201 -15.73 6.62 -19.12
N GLN A 202 -15.00 5.59 -18.74
CA GLN A 202 -13.82 5.12 -19.49
C GLN A 202 -13.93 3.63 -19.71
N VAL A 203 -14.18 3.26 -20.95
CA VAL A 203 -14.03 1.87 -21.38
C VAL A 203 -12.55 1.51 -21.29
N THR A 204 -12.24 0.46 -20.56
CA THR A 204 -10.86 -0.04 -20.46
C THR A 204 -10.37 -0.41 -21.85
N LYS A 205 -9.51 0.43 -22.44
CA LYS A 205 -8.82 0.06 -23.68
C LYS A 205 -7.72 -0.92 -23.32
N HIS A 206 -7.78 -2.09 -23.91
CA HIS A 206 -6.65 -3.03 -23.85
C HIS A 206 -5.41 -2.38 -24.48
N HIS A 207 -4.23 -2.75 -24.02
CA HIS A 207 -3.01 -2.33 -24.70
C HIS A 207 -3.06 -2.78 -26.15
N ALA A 208 -2.73 -1.87 -27.07
CA ALA A 208 -2.62 -2.24 -28.47
C ALA A 208 -1.60 -3.37 -28.62
N ALA A 209 -2.01 -4.42 -29.28
CA ALA A 209 -1.20 -5.59 -29.58
C ALA A 209 -0.84 -5.57 -31.06
N LEU A 210 0.37 -5.98 -31.41
CA LEU A 210 0.73 -6.22 -32.81
C LEU A 210 -0.06 -7.44 -33.31
N PRO A 211 -0.75 -7.38 -34.46
CA PRO A 211 -1.34 -8.58 -35.04
C PRO A 211 -0.28 -9.68 -35.21
N TYR A 212 -0.57 -10.89 -34.79
CA TYR A 212 0.44 -11.97 -34.76
C TYR A 212 1.02 -12.30 -36.13
N ASN A 213 0.24 -12.14 -37.21
CA ASN A 213 0.74 -12.32 -38.58
C ASN A 213 1.81 -11.30 -39.00
N GLN A 214 1.99 -10.20 -38.27
CA GLN A 214 3.02 -9.18 -38.49
C GLN A 214 4.27 -9.38 -37.64
N ILE A 215 4.28 -10.39 -36.73
CA ILE A 215 5.36 -10.55 -35.78
C ILE A 215 6.71 -10.85 -36.46
N GLY A 216 6.72 -11.65 -37.51
CA GLY A 216 7.95 -11.96 -38.24
C GLY A 216 8.61 -10.73 -38.85
N THR A 217 7.85 -9.85 -39.50
CA THR A 217 8.34 -8.56 -40.05
C THR A 217 8.90 -7.68 -38.92
N PHE A 218 8.15 -7.56 -37.83
CA PHE A 218 8.58 -6.81 -36.64
C PHE A 218 9.90 -7.35 -36.06
N MET A 219 10.04 -8.66 -35.94
CA MET A 219 11.24 -9.30 -35.39
C MET A 219 12.46 -9.07 -36.28
N LYS A 220 12.28 -9.08 -37.60
CA LYS A 220 13.34 -8.73 -38.58
C LYS A 220 13.84 -7.30 -38.30
N GLU A 221 12.95 -6.32 -38.29
CA GLU A 221 13.28 -4.93 -38.03
C GLU A 221 13.93 -4.71 -36.65
N LEU A 222 13.45 -5.43 -35.62
CA LEU A 222 13.99 -5.36 -34.27
C LEU A 222 15.43 -5.87 -34.20
N ARG A 223 15.74 -6.94 -34.94
CA ARG A 223 17.07 -7.55 -34.98
C ARG A 223 18.12 -6.67 -35.63
N GLU A 224 17.72 -5.80 -36.56
CA GLU A 224 18.60 -4.78 -37.15
C GLU A 224 19.02 -3.69 -36.16
N ARG A 225 18.30 -3.56 -35.02
CA ARG A 225 18.62 -2.54 -34.01
C ARG A 225 19.73 -3.01 -33.09
N SER A 226 20.75 -2.18 -32.93
CA SER A 226 21.87 -2.42 -32.03
C SER A 226 21.54 -2.02 -30.58
N GLY A 227 22.22 -2.63 -29.61
CA GLY A 227 22.16 -2.29 -28.20
C GLY A 227 21.37 -3.27 -27.32
N VAL A 228 21.47 -3.09 -26.00
CA VAL A 228 20.91 -4.00 -25.00
C VAL A 228 19.38 -3.97 -24.97
N SER A 229 18.76 -2.79 -25.10
CA SER A 229 17.30 -2.66 -25.00
C SER A 229 16.55 -3.35 -26.13
N PRO A 230 16.96 -3.32 -27.44
CA PRO A 230 16.39 -4.15 -28.48
C PRO A 230 16.49 -5.64 -28.18
N ARG A 231 17.65 -6.13 -27.71
CA ARG A 231 17.82 -7.55 -27.31
C ARG A 231 16.91 -7.93 -26.15
N ALA A 232 16.72 -7.03 -25.17
CA ALA A 232 15.77 -7.22 -24.07
C ALA A 232 14.33 -7.30 -24.57
N LEU A 233 13.93 -6.50 -25.58
CA LEU A 233 12.60 -6.56 -26.18
C LEU A 233 12.41 -7.85 -26.98
N GLU A 234 13.41 -8.28 -27.75
CA GLU A 234 13.40 -9.55 -28.46
C GLU A 234 13.23 -10.72 -27.50
N PHE A 235 14.00 -10.75 -26.41
CA PHE A 235 13.87 -11.78 -25.37
C PHE A 235 12.49 -11.75 -24.69
N ALA A 236 11.92 -10.55 -24.48
CA ALA A 236 10.56 -10.40 -23.94
C ALA A 236 9.50 -11.01 -24.86
N ILE A 237 9.66 -10.89 -26.18
CA ILE A 237 8.74 -11.47 -27.17
C ILE A 237 8.90 -12.99 -27.20
N LEU A 238 10.12 -13.51 -27.32
CA LEU A 238 10.40 -14.94 -27.39
C LEU A 238 9.95 -15.70 -26.15
N THR A 239 9.97 -15.06 -24.96
CA THR A 239 9.58 -15.67 -23.69
C THR A 239 8.17 -15.30 -23.22
N ALA A 240 7.49 -14.40 -23.92
CA ALA A 240 6.22 -13.79 -23.51
C ALA A 240 6.22 -13.24 -22.06
N ALA A 241 7.38 -12.88 -21.50
CA ALA A 241 7.55 -12.43 -20.12
C ALA A 241 7.17 -10.95 -19.93
N ARG A 242 6.93 -10.52 -18.68
CA ARG A 242 6.56 -9.13 -18.38
C ARG A 242 7.79 -8.22 -18.40
N SER A 243 7.57 -6.94 -18.73
CA SER A 243 8.64 -5.91 -18.78
C SER A 243 9.50 -5.88 -17.52
N GLY A 244 8.87 -5.93 -16.33
CA GLY A 244 9.61 -5.94 -15.06
C GLY A 244 10.45 -7.20 -14.85
N GLU A 245 9.97 -8.34 -15.31
CA GLU A 245 10.68 -9.63 -15.27
C GLU A 245 11.94 -9.58 -16.13
N ILE A 246 11.82 -9.10 -17.38
CA ILE A 246 12.92 -8.95 -18.33
C ILE A 246 13.98 -7.97 -17.84
N ARG A 247 13.56 -6.77 -17.44
CA ARG A 247 14.49 -5.70 -17.03
C ARG A 247 15.32 -6.06 -15.81
N GLY A 248 14.76 -6.84 -14.92
CA GLY A 248 15.44 -7.30 -13.72
C GLY A 248 16.00 -8.72 -13.84
N ALA A 249 16.05 -9.33 -15.03
CA ALA A 249 16.62 -10.67 -15.22
C ALA A 249 18.10 -10.69 -14.86
N GLU A 250 18.50 -11.68 -14.08
CA GLU A 250 19.86 -11.89 -13.62
C GLU A 250 20.44 -13.18 -14.19
N TRP A 251 21.75 -13.19 -14.42
CA TRP A 251 22.43 -14.38 -14.94
C TRP A 251 22.34 -15.59 -14.00
N SER A 252 22.22 -15.35 -12.71
CA SER A 252 22.00 -16.39 -11.70
C SER A 252 20.66 -17.13 -11.83
N GLU A 253 19.71 -16.55 -12.58
CA GLU A 253 18.38 -17.12 -12.85
C GLU A 253 18.36 -17.97 -14.14
N ILE A 254 19.41 -17.91 -14.95
CA ILE A 254 19.48 -18.51 -16.30
C ILE A 254 20.29 -19.80 -16.27
N ASP A 255 19.63 -20.90 -16.59
CA ASP A 255 20.28 -22.16 -16.92
C ASP A 255 20.27 -22.34 -18.45
N LEU A 256 21.43 -22.11 -19.08
CA LEU A 256 21.59 -22.21 -20.53
C LEU A 256 21.61 -23.64 -21.04
N GLU A 257 22.06 -24.60 -20.22
CA GLU A 257 22.11 -26.02 -20.57
C GLU A 257 20.73 -26.67 -20.41
N GLY A 258 20.09 -26.42 -19.27
CA GLY A 258 18.70 -26.86 -19.02
C GLY A 258 17.64 -26.02 -19.73
N LYS A 259 18.04 -25.03 -20.54
CA LYS A 259 17.15 -24.13 -21.31
C LYS A 259 16.01 -23.57 -20.45
N THR A 260 16.35 -23.07 -19.28
CA THR A 260 15.37 -22.62 -18.30
C THR A 260 15.76 -21.27 -17.71
N TRP A 261 14.78 -20.36 -17.61
CA TRP A 261 14.89 -19.16 -16.82
C TRP A 261 13.96 -19.27 -15.60
N THR A 262 14.54 -19.27 -14.40
CA THR A 262 13.80 -19.36 -13.13
C THR A 262 13.70 -18.02 -12.47
N ILE A 263 12.51 -17.42 -12.52
CA ILE A 263 12.23 -16.12 -11.91
C ILE A 263 11.81 -16.34 -10.45
N PRO A 264 12.54 -15.82 -9.48
CA PRO A 264 12.23 -16.04 -8.06
C PRO A 264 10.91 -15.37 -7.65
N ALA A 265 10.25 -15.94 -6.65
CA ALA A 265 8.95 -15.46 -6.13
C ALA A 265 8.96 -13.98 -5.72
N SER A 266 10.10 -13.47 -5.25
CA SER A 266 10.28 -12.06 -4.85
C SER A 266 10.09 -11.07 -5.99
N ARG A 267 10.35 -11.50 -7.25
CA ARG A 267 10.22 -10.69 -8.47
C ARG A 267 8.89 -10.90 -9.19
N MET A 268 8.13 -11.91 -8.81
CA MET A 268 6.85 -12.24 -9.43
C MET A 268 5.67 -11.50 -8.78
N LYS A 269 4.74 -10.99 -9.62
CA LYS A 269 3.52 -10.32 -9.13
C LYS A 269 2.67 -11.20 -8.20
N ALA A 270 2.66 -12.52 -8.46
CA ALA A 270 1.90 -13.50 -7.68
C ALA A 270 2.68 -14.04 -6.46
N ALA A 271 3.88 -13.53 -6.18
CA ALA A 271 4.78 -14.04 -5.13
C ALA A 271 5.01 -15.56 -5.18
N LYS A 272 4.98 -16.15 -6.39
CA LYS A 272 5.26 -17.55 -6.65
C LYS A 272 6.35 -17.65 -7.73
N GLU A 273 7.34 -18.50 -7.53
CA GLU A 273 8.40 -18.78 -8.51
C GLU A 273 7.80 -19.18 -9.86
N HIS A 274 8.42 -18.69 -10.94
CA HIS A 274 8.00 -18.98 -12.29
C HIS A 274 9.17 -19.46 -13.15
N ARG A 275 9.05 -20.65 -13.73
CA ARG A 275 10.03 -21.20 -14.67
C ARG A 275 9.57 -20.95 -16.09
N VAL A 276 10.41 -20.36 -16.90
CA VAL A 276 10.18 -20.03 -18.31
C VAL A 276 11.06 -20.96 -19.18
N PRO A 277 10.48 -21.75 -20.10
CA PRO A 277 11.28 -22.51 -21.06
C PRO A 277 11.95 -21.56 -22.05
N LEU A 278 13.22 -21.82 -22.36
CA LEU A 278 13.99 -21.05 -23.32
C LEU A 278 14.15 -21.87 -24.60
N SER A 279 13.64 -21.33 -25.70
CA SER A 279 13.88 -21.88 -27.03
C SER A 279 15.36 -21.72 -27.45
N ASP A 280 15.79 -22.47 -28.46
CA ASP A 280 17.16 -22.37 -28.97
C ASP A 280 17.56 -20.95 -29.39
N ALA A 281 16.62 -20.21 -30.00
CA ALA A 281 16.86 -18.81 -30.38
C ALA A 281 16.99 -17.89 -29.14
N ALA A 282 16.23 -18.11 -28.09
CA ALA A 282 16.37 -17.38 -26.84
C ALA A 282 17.72 -17.66 -26.16
N VAL A 283 18.17 -18.92 -26.15
CA VAL A 283 19.49 -19.32 -25.66
C VAL A 283 20.61 -18.69 -26.50
N ALA A 284 20.49 -18.74 -27.85
CA ALA A 284 21.45 -18.11 -28.76
C ALA A 284 21.58 -16.61 -28.53
N LEU A 285 20.43 -15.91 -28.35
CA LEU A 285 20.40 -14.49 -27.99
C LEU A 285 21.17 -14.24 -26.69
N LEU A 286 20.90 -15.01 -25.64
CA LEU A 286 21.58 -14.86 -24.35
C LEU A 286 23.09 -15.12 -24.44
N LYS A 287 23.51 -16.14 -25.19
CA LYS A 287 24.93 -16.44 -25.43
C LYS A 287 25.66 -15.32 -26.17
N ALA A 288 25.00 -14.60 -27.04
CA ALA A 288 25.54 -13.47 -27.80
C ALA A 288 25.65 -12.17 -26.99
N LEU A 289 25.03 -12.09 -25.81
CA LEU A 289 25.12 -10.90 -24.97
C LEU A 289 26.47 -10.75 -24.29
N PRO A 290 27.01 -9.52 -24.21
CA PRO A 290 28.22 -9.27 -23.46
C PRO A 290 27.98 -9.43 -21.95
N ARG A 291 28.89 -10.11 -21.27
CA ARG A 291 28.92 -10.20 -19.80
C ARG A 291 29.93 -9.20 -19.24
N PHE A 292 29.48 -8.40 -18.28
CA PHE A 292 30.31 -7.37 -17.65
C PHE A 292 30.67 -7.79 -16.23
N LYS A 293 31.96 -7.69 -15.87
CA LYS A 293 32.46 -8.03 -14.53
C LYS A 293 31.74 -7.17 -13.47
N GLY A 294 31.15 -7.82 -12.47
CA GLY A 294 30.43 -7.16 -11.36
C GLY A 294 29.02 -6.69 -11.69
N ILE A 295 28.49 -7.07 -12.88
CA ILE A 295 27.10 -6.78 -13.25
C ILE A 295 26.37 -8.11 -13.45
N ASN A 296 25.40 -8.38 -12.58
CA ASN A 296 24.62 -9.62 -12.64
C ASN A 296 23.41 -9.55 -13.60
N PHE A 297 22.96 -8.35 -13.99
CA PHE A 297 21.83 -8.21 -14.91
C PHE A 297 22.14 -8.76 -16.30
N VAL A 298 21.18 -9.52 -16.86
CA VAL A 298 21.23 -10.00 -18.25
C VAL A 298 21.18 -8.83 -19.24
N PHE A 299 20.36 -7.84 -18.94
CA PHE A 299 20.16 -6.64 -19.74
C PHE A 299 20.50 -5.38 -18.92
N PRO A 300 21.78 -5.07 -18.74
CA PRO A 300 22.19 -3.92 -17.93
C PRO A 300 21.95 -2.60 -18.63
N ALA A 301 21.60 -1.56 -17.87
CA ALA A 301 21.62 -0.18 -18.34
C ALA A 301 23.07 0.32 -18.50
N THR A 302 23.27 1.38 -19.28
CA THR A 302 24.58 2.01 -19.48
C THR A 302 25.27 2.44 -18.18
N ARG A 303 24.48 2.77 -17.12
CA ARG A 303 24.99 3.11 -15.79
C ARG A 303 25.10 1.91 -14.84
N LYS A 304 25.30 0.70 -15.36
CA LYS A 304 25.50 -0.57 -14.62
C LYS A 304 24.31 -1.02 -13.74
N GLY A 305 23.13 -0.44 -13.89
CA GLY A 305 21.93 -0.84 -13.17
C GLY A 305 20.92 -1.58 -14.05
N GLN A 306 19.74 -1.77 -13.51
CA GLN A 306 18.60 -2.31 -14.23
C GLN A 306 18.12 -1.31 -15.33
N LEU A 307 17.63 -1.82 -16.46
CA LEU A 307 16.98 -1.00 -17.48
C LEU A 307 15.77 -0.22 -16.89
N SER A 308 15.59 1.03 -17.34
CA SER A 308 14.48 1.88 -16.90
C SER A 308 13.11 1.29 -17.27
N ASP A 309 12.06 1.72 -16.59
CA ASP A 309 10.66 1.30 -16.88
C ASP A 309 10.24 1.59 -18.32
N THR A 310 10.84 2.59 -18.95
CA THR A 310 10.50 3.06 -20.30
C THR A 310 11.44 2.52 -21.38
N ALA A 311 12.48 1.76 -21.02
CA ALA A 311 13.53 1.35 -21.95
C ALA A 311 12.97 0.57 -23.17
N LEU A 312 12.10 -0.43 -22.93
CA LEU A 312 11.50 -1.23 -23.99
C LEU A 312 10.49 -0.42 -24.82
N LEU A 313 9.73 0.46 -24.19
CA LEU A 313 8.82 1.38 -24.88
C LEU A 313 9.59 2.37 -25.79
N ALA A 314 10.75 2.82 -25.33
CA ALA A 314 11.62 3.71 -26.13
C ALA A 314 12.16 3.02 -27.39
N VAL A 315 12.39 1.70 -27.36
CA VAL A 315 12.73 0.91 -28.55
C VAL A 315 11.58 0.96 -29.55
N LEU A 316 10.36 0.63 -29.11
CA LEU A 316 9.17 0.65 -29.95
C LEU A 316 8.95 2.02 -30.62
N LYS A 317 9.04 3.09 -29.84
CA LYS A 317 8.89 4.47 -30.37
C LYS A 317 9.95 4.81 -31.41
N ARG A 318 11.21 4.42 -31.21
CA ARG A 318 12.29 4.63 -32.17
C ARG A 318 12.13 3.82 -33.45
N MET A 319 11.42 2.69 -33.39
CA MET A 319 11.05 1.88 -34.54
C MET A 319 9.78 2.40 -35.26
N GLY A 320 9.11 3.46 -34.76
CA GLY A 320 7.88 4.00 -35.34
C GLY A 320 6.59 3.39 -34.79
N TYR A 321 6.66 2.40 -33.87
CA TYR A 321 5.51 1.74 -33.27
C TYR A 321 5.05 2.47 -31.99
N THR A 322 4.46 3.66 -32.16
CA THR A 322 4.11 4.57 -31.05
C THR A 322 2.97 4.08 -30.19
N ASP A 323 2.05 3.29 -30.75
CA ASP A 323 0.84 2.79 -30.07
C ASP A 323 1.07 1.45 -29.35
N LEU A 324 2.13 0.73 -29.72
CA LEU A 324 2.45 -0.56 -29.14
C LEU A 324 3.12 -0.41 -27.79
N THR A 325 2.91 -1.42 -26.95
CA THR A 325 3.61 -1.58 -25.67
C THR A 325 4.23 -2.98 -25.60
N GLN A 326 5.27 -3.13 -24.77
CA GLN A 326 5.82 -4.48 -24.52
C GLN A 326 4.74 -5.44 -23.99
N HIS A 327 3.79 -4.94 -23.20
CA HIS A 327 2.70 -5.76 -22.71
C HIS A 327 1.76 -6.25 -23.82
N GLY A 328 1.59 -5.48 -24.89
CA GLY A 328 0.80 -5.86 -26.06
C GLY A 328 1.31 -7.13 -26.75
N PHE A 329 2.62 -7.40 -26.76
CA PHE A 329 3.17 -8.62 -27.34
C PHE A 329 2.78 -9.89 -26.58
N ARG A 330 2.40 -9.78 -25.32
CA ARG A 330 1.82 -10.90 -24.58
C ARG A 330 0.41 -11.24 -25.06
N SER A 331 -0.34 -10.22 -25.49
CA SER A 331 -1.63 -10.42 -26.17
C SER A 331 -1.41 -11.03 -27.54
N THR A 332 -0.42 -10.55 -28.31
CA THR A 332 -0.02 -11.14 -29.60
C THR A 332 0.28 -12.63 -29.48
N PHE A 333 1.09 -13.03 -28.47
CA PHE A 333 1.37 -14.44 -28.18
C PHE A 333 0.10 -15.23 -27.83
N ARG A 334 -0.76 -14.66 -26.96
CA ARG A 334 -1.99 -15.33 -26.52
C ARG A 334 -2.98 -15.52 -27.68
N ASP A 335 -3.14 -14.50 -28.53
CA ASP A 335 -4.02 -14.52 -29.69
C ASP A 335 -3.51 -15.56 -30.72
N TRP A 336 -2.18 -15.53 -31.04
CA TRP A 336 -1.56 -16.57 -31.87
C TRP A 336 -1.80 -17.96 -31.32
N ALA A 337 -1.49 -18.19 -30.05
CA ALA A 337 -1.62 -19.52 -29.44
C ALA A 337 -3.07 -20.01 -29.41
N GLY A 338 -4.02 -19.10 -29.17
CA GLY A 338 -5.44 -19.43 -29.11
C GLY A 338 -6.09 -19.66 -30.47
N GLU A 339 -5.60 -19.00 -31.53
CA GLU A 339 -6.20 -19.06 -32.86
C GLU A 339 -5.51 -20.07 -33.78
N THR A 340 -4.21 -20.32 -33.58
CA THR A 340 -3.42 -21.13 -34.54
C THR A 340 -2.92 -22.46 -33.97
N THR A 341 -3.12 -22.71 -32.67
CA THR A 341 -2.62 -23.92 -32.03
C THR A 341 -3.72 -24.71 -31.31
N ASN A 342 -3.46 -25.99 -31.04
CA ASN A 342 -4.36 -26.87 -30.31
C ASN A 342 -3.95 -27.02 -28.80
N TYR A 343 -3.10 -26.14 -28.29
CA TYR A 343 -2.73 -26.20 -26.87
C TYR A 343 -3.89 -25.82 -25.97
N PRO A 344 -4.17 -26.61 -24.90
CA PRO A 344 -5.17 -26.24 -23.91
C PRO A 344 -4.89 -24.84 -23.33
N ARG A 345 -5.97 -24.10 -23.03
CA ARG A 345 -5.90 -22.75 -22.47
C ARG A 345 -4.99 -22.67 -21.25
N GLU A 346 -5.00 -23.70 -20.40
CA GLU A 346 -4.18 -23.74 -19.19
C GLU A 346 -2.68 -23.69 -19.51
N VAL A 347 -2.24 -24.31 -20.61
CA VAL A 347 -0.84 -24.27 -21.04
C VAL A 347 -0.42 -22.85 -21.41
N ILE A 348 -1.29 -22.15 -22.15
CA ILE A 348 -1.07 -20.77 -22.60
C ILE A 348 -1.05 -19.82 -21.40
N GLU A 349 -2.04 -19.92 -20.49
CA GLU A 349 -2.12 -19.07 -19.30
C GLU A 349 -0.94 -19.33 -18.33
N HIS A 350 -0.49 -20.58 -18.21
CA HIS A 350 0.72 -20.93 -17.43
C HIS A 350 2.00 -20.36 -18.07
N ALA A 351 2.12 -20.37 -19.40
CA ALA A 351 3.25 -19.74 -20.08
C ALA A 351 3.31 -18.23 -19.79
N LEU A 352 2.14 -17.59 -19.71
CA LEU A 352 2.00 -16.18 -19.35
C LEU A 352 2.11 -15.89 -17.84
N ALA A 353 2.33 -16.88 -16.98
CA ALA A 353 2.27 -16.74 -15.52
C ALA A 353 1.00 -16.03 -15.05
N HIS A 354 -0.15 -16.35 -15.66
CA HIS A 354 -1.46 -15.92 -15.19
C HIS A 354 -1.96 -16.87 -14.12
N GLN A 355 -2.64 -16.32 -13.12
CA GLN A 355 -3.41 -17.13 -12.18
C GLN A 355 -4.72 -17.52 -12.86
N LEU A 356 -5.10 -18.79 -12.75
CA LEU A 356 -6.42 -19.23 -13.19
C LEU A 356 -7.47 -18.51 -12.34
N ALA A 357 -8.49 -17.99 -13.01
CA ALA A 357 -9.54 -17.21 -12.35
C ALA A 357 -10.39 -18.05 -11.40
N ASP A 358 -10.54 -19.36 -11.71
CA ASP A 358 -11.25 -20.31 -10.86
C ASP A 358 -10.29 -20.91 -9.82
N LYS A 359 -10.59 -20.68 -8.55
CA LYS A 359 -9.82 -21.21 -7.42
C LYS A 359 -9.93 -22.74 -7.31
N ALA A 360 -11.05 -23.33 -7.75
CA ALA A 360 -11.24 -24.78 -7.74
C ALA A 360 -10.35 -25.42 -8.82
N GLU A 361 -10.34 -24.89 -10.04
CA GLU A 361 -9.46 -25.32 -11.14
C GLU A 361 -7.98 -25.19 -10.75
N ALA A 362 -7.60 -24.05 -10.13
CA ALA A 362 -6.24 -23.82 -9.63
C ALA A 362 -5.81 -24.83 -8.56
N ALA A 363 -6.72 -25.32 -7.72
CA ALA A 363 -6.42 -26.32 -6.69
C ALA A 363 -6.16 -27.73 -7.26
N TYR A 364 -6.78 -28.07 -8.38
CA TYR A 364 -6.57 -29.35 -9.05
C TYR A 364 -5.31 -29.38 -9.93
N GLN A 365 -4.82 -28.25 -10.37
CA GLN A 365 -3.65 -28.14 -11.24
C GLN A 365 -2.34 -28.11 -10.45
N ARG A 366 -1.86 -29.30 -10.04
CA ARG A 366 -0.58 -29.44 -9.31
C ARG A 366 0.66 -29.45 -10.22
N GLY A 367 0.49 -29.72 -11.51
CA GLY A 367 1.58 -29.80 -12.47
C GLY A 367 1.92 -28.47 -13.11
N THR A 368 3.17 -28.28 -13.54
CA THR A 368 3.66 -27.08 -14.23
C THR A 368 3.40 -27.10 -15.73
N LEU A 369 2.83 -28.18 -16.27
CA LEU A 369 2.63 -28.44 -17.70
C LEU A 369 3.92 -28.25 -18.52
N TRP A 370 5.07 -28.53 -17.90
CA TRP A 370 6.40 -28.16 -18.40
C TRP A 370 6.67 -28.64 -19.83
N PRO A 371 6.49 -29.94 -20.19
CA PRO A 371 6.75 -30.39 -21.56
C PRO A 371 5.89 -29.69 -22.61
N LYS A 372 4.60 -29.48 -22.31
CA LYS A 372 3.69 -28.78 -23.24
C LYS A 372 4.06 -27.30 -23.38
N ARG A 373 4.54 -26.68 -22.32
CA ARG A 373 5.00 -25.28 -22.37
C ARG A 373 6.31 -25.16 -23.15
N MET A 374 7.22 -26.11 -23.05
CA MET A 374 8.43 -26.13 -23.88
C MET A 374 8.06 -26.16 -25.36
N ALA A 375 7.22 -27.12 -25.79
CA ALA A 375 6.78 -27.24 -27.17
C ALA A 375 6.07 -25.96 -27.66
N LEU A 376 5.14 -25.40 -26.85
CA LEU A 376 4.46 -24.15 -27.17
C LEU A 376 5.44 -22.98 -27.41
N MET A 377 6.47 -22.85 -26.58
CA MET A 377 7.43 -21.75 -26.68
C MET A 377 8.40 -21.94 -27.86
N ASP A 378 8.72 -23.18 -28.22
CA ASP A 378 9.51 -23.51 -29.40
C ASP A 378 8.71 -23.19 -30.67
N GLU A 379 7.44 -23.59 -30.76
CA GLU A 379 6.55 -23.25 -31.87
C GLU A 379 6.35 -21.74 -32.01
N TRP A 380 6.12 -21.02 -30.90
CA TRP A 380 6.03 -19.56 -30.90
C TRP A 380 7.28 -18.92 -31.46
N THR A 381 8.44 -19.37 -31.02
CA THR A 381 9.72 -18.86 -31.49
C THR A 381 9.91 -19.13 -32.98
N GLY A 382 9.58 -20.34 -33.44
CA GLY A 382 9.58 -20.67 -34.88
C GLY A 382 8.70 -19.74 -35.69
N PHE A 383 7.48 -19.47 -35.19
CA PHE A 383 6.54 -18.56 -35.83
C PHE A 383 7.06 -17.11 -35.87
N CYS A 384 7.64 -16.61 -34.78
CA CYS A 384 8.25 -15.28 -34.71
C CYS A 384 9.41 -15.09 -35.72
N LEU A 385 10.12 -16.16 -36.03
CA LEU A 385 11.36 -16.11 -36.81
C LEU A 385 11.22 -16.70 -38.24
N ALA A 386 10.02 -17.14 -38.62
CA ALA A 386 9.78 -17.78 -39.93
C ALA A 386 10.15 -16.91 -41.14
N ASN A 387 10.19 -15.57 -40.98
CA ASN A 387 10.50 -14.62 -42.04
C ASN A 387 11.72 -13.73 -41.71
N VAL A 388 12.63 -14.18 -40.85
CA VAL A 388 13.79 -13.40 -40.40
C VAL A 388 15.08 -13.89 -41.04
#